data_db78e598fec5b2544d3a840839e2933a
#
_entry.id   db78e598fec5b2544d3a840839e2933a
#
_cell.length_a   1.000
_cell.length_b   1.000
_cell.length_c   1.000
_cell.angle_alpha   90.00
_cell.angle_beta   90.00
_cell.angle_gamma   90.00
#
_symmetry.space_group_name_H-M   'P 1'
#
loop_
_entity.id
_entity.type
_entity.pdbx_description
1 polymer ?
#
loop_
_entity_poly.entity_id
_entity_poly.type
_entity_poly.pdbx_seq_one_letter_code
_entity_poly.pdbx_strand_id
1 'polypeptide(L)'
;NVASLAHQTGGAFLGDIGITSSLFPVENCTKAQIDCLEAPNGSDNGEPELSDKLFNEIVFYQAVLAPPARRNVNDVQVLKGQKLFEQAQCAVCHRPAYTTGKVPFPALSSKALEGQEIWPYTDLLLHDMGDGLADNRPDFHANGRQWKTPPLWGIGLIPDVNNHMRLLHDGRAEGVEEAILWHGGEAEPSKNRFMSF
;
A
#
# COMPACT_ATOMS: atom_id res chain seq x y z
N ASN A 1 7.40 -3.01 4.35
CA ASN A 1 7.43 -1.94 3.36
C ASN A 1 8.52 -2.23 2.32
N VAL A 2 8.23 -2.09 1.03
CA VAL A 2 9.12 -2.46 -0.07
C VAL A 2 9.45 -1.23 -0.94
N ALA A 3 10.64 -1.24 -1.56
CA ALA A 3 11.18 -0.06 -2.23
C ALA A 3 10.63 0.17 -3.65
N SER A 4 10.06 -0.84 -4.28
CA SER A 4 9.59 -0.75 -5.67
C SER A 4 8.38 -1.64 -5.92
N LEU A 5 7.65 -1.33 -6.98
CA LEU A 5 6.52 -2.13 -7.45
C LEU A 5 6.99 -3.54 -7.88
N ALA A 6 8.14 -3.64 -8.53
CA ALA A 6 8.73 -4.94 -8.88
C ALA A 6 9.00 -5.81 -7.64
N HIS A 7 9.55 -5.21 -6.58
CA HIS A 7 9.79 -5.92 -5.31
C HIS A 7 8.47 -6.41 -4.69
N GLN A 8 7.43 -5.56 -4.66
CA GLN A 8 6.10 -5.95 -4.16
C GLN A 8 5.50 -7.08 -5.00
N THR A 9 5.58 -6.98 -6.32
CA THR A 9 5.05 -7.99 -7.25
C THR A 9 5.74 -9.33 -7.07
N GLY A 10 7.07 -9.36 -7.06
CA GLY A 10 7.83 -10.60 -6.85
C GLY A 10 7.59 -11.21 -5.47
N GLY A 11 7.50 -10.37 -4.43
CA GLY A 11 7.18 -10.83 -3.08
C GLY A 11 5.78 -11.44 -2.96
N ALA A 12 4.79 -10.86 -3.67
CA ALA A 12 3.44 -11.41 -3.72
C ALA A 12 3.38 -12.74 -4.49
N PHE A 13 4.07 -12.85 -5.63
CA PHE A 13 4.17 -14.14 -6.34
C PHE A 13 4.71 -15.24 -5.45
N LEU A 14 5.82 -14.99 -4.74
CA LEU A 14 6.41 -15.97 -3.85
C LEU A 14 5.55 -16.23 -2.61
N GLY A 15 5.11 -15.18 -1.92
CA GLY A 15 4.46 -15.30 -0.61
C GLY A 15 3.00 -15.74 -0.67
N ASP A 16 2.26 -15.33 -1.70
CA ASP A 16 0.83 -15.60 -1.80
C ASP A 16 0.51 -16.85 -2.60
N ILE A 17 1.31 -17.18 -3.62
CA ILE A 17 1.04 -18.31 -4.53
C ILE A 17 2.23 -19.23 -4.79
N GLY A 18 3.37 -19.02 -4.14
CA GLY A 18 4.54 -19.90 -4.22
C GLY A 18 5.20 -19.94 -5.59
N ILE A 19 5.21 -18.83 -6.34
CA ILE A 19 5.84 -18.77 -7.66
C ILE A 19 7.16 -17.98 -7.56
N THR A 20 8.24 -18.64 -7.92
CA THR A 20 9.59 -18.08 -7.95
C THR A 20 9.80 -17.12 -9.13
N SER A 21 10.70 -16.15 -8.97
CA SER A 21 11.10 -15.16 -9.96
C SER A 21 12.59 -14.88 -9.86
N SER A 22 13.16 -14.15 -10.82
CA SER A 22 14.58 -13.73 -10.76
C SER A 22 14.91 -12.87 -9.53
N LEU A 23 13.94 -12.13 -8.97
CA LEU A 23 14.10 -11.40 -7.72
C LEU A 23 14.00 -12.29 -6.49
N PHE A 24 13.22 -13.35 -6.54
CA PHE A 24 12.98 -14.32 -5.48
C PHE A 24 13.10 -15.74 -6.05
N PRO A 25 14.33 -16.24 -6.28
CA PRO A 25 14.53 -17.48 -7.01
C PRO A 25 14.39 -18.75 -6.15
N VAL A 26 14.17 -18.59 -4.84
CA VAL A 26 14.12 -19.71 -3.88
C VAL A 26 12.76 -19.73 -3.21
N GLU A 27 12.22 -20.93 -3.03
CA GLU A 27 10.97 -21.18 -2.32
C GLU A 27 10.98 -20.62 -0.90
N ASN A 28 9.82 -20.16 -0.44
CA ASN A 28 9.63 -19.54 0.87
C ASN A 28 9.46 -20.57 2.00
N CYS A 29 10.21 -21.66 1.95
CA CYS A 29 10.17 -22.71 2.96
C CYS A 29 11.06 -22.36 4.15
N THR A 30 10.55 -22.54 5.36
CA THR A 30 11.37 -22.44 6.57
C THR A 30 12.14 -23.76 6.80
N LYS A 31 13.22 -23.70 7.59
CA LYS A 31 14.03 -24.89 7.94
C LYS A 31 13.24 -25.98 8.67
N ALA A 32 12.11 -25.64 9.27
CA ALA A 32 11.25 -26.60 9.97
C ALA A 32 10.25 -27.31 9.03
N GLN A 33 10.09 -26.83 7.80
CA GLN A 33 9.16 -27.35 6.81
C GLN A 33 9.89 -28.32 5.86
N ILE A 34 10.30 -29.48 6.38
CA ILE A 34 11.10 -30.47 5.63
C ILE A 34 10.39 -30.89 4.34
N ASP A 35 9.11 -31.21 4.40
CA ASP A 35 8.32 -31.64 3.23
C ASP A 35 8.29 -30.55 2.13
N CYS A 36 8.27 -29.27 2.52
CA CYS A 36 8.35 -28.15 1.60
C CYS A 36 9.74 -28.05 0.94
N LEU A 37 10.81 -28.25 1.73
CA LEU A 37 12.19 -28.19 1.22
C LEU A 37 12.54 -29.36 0.29
N GLU A 38 11.89 -30.52 0.46
CA GLU A 38 12.09 -31.73 -0.34
C GLU A 38 11.10 -31.86 -1.51
N ALA A 39 10.04 -31.02 -1.54
CA ALA A 39 9.05 -31.05 -2.59
C ALA A 39 9.67 -30.65 -3.96
N PRO A 40 9.23 -31.26 -5.07
CA PRO A 40 9.56 -30.76 -6.38
C PRO A 40 9.05 -29.34 -6.55
N ASN A 41 9.89 -28.43 -7.04
CA ASN A 41 9.46 -27.09 -7.43
C ASN A 41 9.13 -27.06 -8.93
N GLY A 42 8.45 -25.99 -9.38
CA GLY A 42 8.09 -25.81 -10.78
C GLY A 42 9.21 -25.22 -11.66
N SER A 43 10.43 -25.07 -11.10
CA SER A 43 11.58 -24.52 -11.82
C SER A 43 12.15 -25.53 -12.81
N ASP A 44 12.24 -25.18 -14.08
CA ASP A 44 12.86 -25.98 -15.12
C ASP A 44 14.33 -25.59 -15.28
N ASN A 45 15.23 -26.57 -15.25
CA ASN A 45 16.67 -26.36 -15.49
C ASN A 45 17.35 -25.29 -14.61
N GLY A 46 16.79 -25.02 -13.43
CA GLY A 46 17.32 -24.01 -12.49
C GLY A 46 16.86 -22.57 -12.81
N GLU A 47 16.01 -22.40 -13.80
CA GLU A 47 15.37 -21.10 -14.08
C GLU A 47 14.13 -20.90 -13.20
N PRO A 48 13.82 -19.66 -12.75
CA PRO A 48 12.60 -19.38 -12.02
C PRO A 48 11.35 -19.73 -12.82
N GLU A 49 10.25 -20.08 -12.12
CA GLU A 49 8.97 -20.43 -12.73
C GLU A 49 8.37 -19.27 -13.56
N LEU A 50 8.52 -18.04 -13.03
CA LEU A 50 8.06 -16.83 -13.73
C LEU A 50 9.21 -16.24 -14.56
N SER A 51 9.08 -16.28 -15.88
CA SER A 51 10.07 -15.66 -16.76
C SER A 51 10.14 -14.15 -16.58
N ASP A 52 11.33 -13.55 -16.75
CA ASP A 52 11.52 -12.11 -16.64
C ASP A 52 10.63 -11.31 -17.58
N LYS A 53 10.31 -11.86 -18.76
CA LYS A 53 9.41 -11.22 -19.72
C LYS A 53 8.02 -11.04 -19.12
N LEU A 54 7.40 -12.10 -18.62
CA LEU A 54 6.06 -12.04 -18.03
C LEU A 54 6.06 -11.21 -16.75
N PHE A 55 7.08 -11.36 -15.91
CA PHE A 55 7.25 -10.55 -14.72
C PHE A 55 7.28 -9.05 -15.03
N ASN A 56 8.08 -8.64 -16.00
CA ASN A 56 8.21 -7.24 -16.41
C ASN A 56 6.91 -6.70 -17.03
N GLU A 57 6.18 -7.50 -17.79
CA GLU A 57 4.87 -7.13 -18.35
C GLU A 57 3.83 -6.89 -17.24
N ILE A 58 3.83 -7.72 -16.20
CA ILE A 58 2.93 -7.55 -15.04
C ILE A 58 3.29 -6.29 -14.26
N VAL A 59 4.58 -6.06 -13.98
CA VAL A 59 5.05 -4.85 -13.30
C VAL A 59 4.71 -3.60 -14.10
N PHE A 60 4.93 -3.62 -15.42
CA PHE A 60 4.57 -2.52 -16.32
C PHE A 60 3.05 -2.25 -16.28
N TYR A 61 2.23 -3.29 -16.40
CA TYR A 61 0.77 -3.16 -16.31
C TYR A 61 0.34 -2.46 -15.02
N GLN A 62 0.86 -2.91 -13.88
CA GLN A 62 0.55 -2.29 -12.58
C GLN A 62 1.04 -0.83 -12.50
N ALA A 63 2.23 -0.54 -13.06
CA ALA A 63 2.80 0.80 -13.02
C ALA A 63 2.00 1.84 -13.81
N VAL A 64 1.32 1.41 -14.88
CA VAL A 64 0.53 2.31 -15.74
C VAL A 64 -0.96 2.33 -15.40
N LEU A 65 -1.41 1.55 -14.42
CA LEU A 65 -2.78 1.65 -13.91
C LEU A 65 -3.03 3.02 -13.30
N ALA A 66 -4.00 3.74 -13.84
CA ALA A 66 -4.35 5.05 -13.33
C ALA A 66 -5.19 4.93 -12.05
N PRO A 67 -4.88 5.69 -10.99
CA PRO A 67 -5.79 5.85 -9.87
C PRO A 67 -7.05 6.61 -10.33
N PRO A 68 -8.19 6.43 -9.62
CA PRO A 68 -9.40 7.20 -9.91
C PRO A 68 -9.14 8.71 -9.83
N ALA A 69 -9.70 9.46 -10.77
CA ALA A 69 -9.63 10.92 -10.74
C ALA A 69 -10.33 11.49 -9.49
N ARG A 70 -9.81 12.61 -8.98
CA ARG A 70 -10.47 13.35 -7.89
C ARG A 70 -11.85 13.82 -8.36
N ARG A 71 -12.86 13.64 -7.50
CA ARG A 71 -14.25 14.01 -7.78
C ARG A 71 -14.63 15.28 -7.05
N ASN A 72 -15.50 16.07 -7.67
CA ASN A 72 -16.16 17.24 -7.05
C ASN A 72 -15.20 18.23 -6.38
N VAL A 73 -14.01 18.43 -6.95
CA VAL A 73 -12.91 19.22 -6.34
C VAL A 73 -13.27 20.66 -6.00
N ASN A 74 -14.30 21.24 -6.66
CA ASN A 74 -14.80 22.59 -6.43
C ASN A 74 -16.07 22.62 -5.57
N ASP A 75 -16.56 21.49 -5.10
CA ASP A 75 -17.72 21.42 -4.21
C ASP A 75 -17.40 22.05 -2.85
N VAL A 76 -18.32 22.85 -2.33
CA VAL A 76 -18.15 23.57 -1.06
C VAL A 76 -17.91 22.64 0.13
N GLN A 77 -18.57 21.46 0.15
CA GLN A 77 -18.38 20.48 1.21
C GLN A 77 -17.01 19.81 1.10
N VAL A 78 -16.55 19.51 -0.13
CA VAL A 78 -15.21 18.95 -0.36
C VAL A 78 -14.13 19.93 0.09
N LEU A 79 -14.27 21.21 -0.25
CA LEU A 79 -13.32 22.26 0.16
C LEU A 79 -13.34 22.48 1.68
N LYS A 80 -14.52 22.39 2.32
CA LYS A 80 -14.61 22.43 3.79
C LYS A 80 -13.92 21.21 4.41
N GLY A 81 -14.16 20.01 3.88
CA GLY A 81 -13.50 18.78 4.33
C GLY A 81 -11.99 18.86 4.22
N GLN A 82 -11.45 19.42 3.13
CA GLN A 82 -10.01 19.63 2.98
C GLN A 82 -9.45 20.55 4.10
N LYS A 83 -10.12 21.63 4.44
CA LYS A 83 -9.69 22.52 5.52
C LYS A 83 -9.71 21.80 6.88
N LEU A 84 -10.76 21.04 7.17
CA LEU A 84 -10.84 20.25 8.40
C LEU A 84 -9.74 19.18 8.48
N PHE A 85 -9.42 18.51 7.37
CA PHE A 85 -8.34 17.54 7.26
C PHE A 85 -6.97 18.18 7.60
N GLU A 86 -6.72 19.39 7.12
CA GLU A 86 -5.52 20.18 7.44
C GLU A 86 -5.52 20.62 8.91
N GLN A 87 -6.64 21.13 9.43
CA GLN A 87 -6.78 21.58 10.82
C GLN A 87 -6.61 20.41 11.82
N ALA A 88 -7.14 19.24 11.49
CA ALA A 88 -6.92 18.03 12.29
C ALA A 88 -5.49 17.49 12.18
N GLN A 89 -4.65 18.07 11.30
CA GLN A 89 -3.26 17.63 11.03
C GLN A 89 -3.16 16.22 10.43
N CYS A 90 -4.21 15.72 9.79
CA CYS A 90 -4.17 14.46 9.05
C CYS A 90 -3.13 14.50 7.91
N ALA A 91 -2.94 15.69 7.32
CA ALA A 91 -2.00 15.93 6.23
C ALA A 91 -0.51 15.74 6.61
N VAL A 92 -0.18 15.57 7.89
CA VAL A 92 1.20 15.31 8.35
C VAL A 92 1.68 13.95 7.84
N CYS A 93 0.84 12.90 7.95
CA CYS A 93 1.11 11.55 7.42
C CYS A 93 0.40 11.33 6.08
N HIS A 94 -0.86 11.73 5.96
CA HIS A 94 -1.60 11.69 4.69
C HIS A 94 -1.29 12.91 3.82
N ARG A 95 -0.02 13.03 3.41
CA ARG A 95 0.47 14.14 2.59
C ARG A 95 -0.32 14.22 1.27
N PRO A 96 -0.98 15.37 0.98
CA PRO A 96 -1.98 15.43 -0.08
C PRO A 96 -1.44 15.22 -1.49
N ALA A 97 -0.31 15.83 -1.83
CA ALA A 97 0.13 15.92 -3.22
C ALA A 97 1.63 15.70 -3.40
N TYR A 98 1.96 15.19 -4.57
CA TYR A 98 3.33 15.08 -5.08
C TYR A 98 3.38 15.38 -6.56
N THR A 99 4.56 15.75 -7.05
CA THR A 99 4.88 15.71 -8.47
C THR A 99 5.74 14.48 -8.72
N THR A 100 5.36 13.63 -9.66
CA THR A 100 6.11 12.42 -9.99
C THR A 100 7.47 12.75 -10.58
N GLY A 101 8.50 12.05 -10.14
CA GLY A 101 9.86 12.19 -10.63
C GLY A 101 10.12 11.46 -11.95
N LYS A 102 11.39 11.38 -12.33
CA LYS A 102 11.83 10.57 -13.46
C LYS A 102 11.63 9.09 -13.16
N VAL A 103 11.19 8.34 -14.16
CA VAL A 103 11.03 6.89 -14.04
C VAL A 103 12.41 6.23 -13.90
N PRO A 104 12.70 5.58 -12.75
CA PRO A 104 14.00 4.97 -12.53
C PRO A 104 14.26 3.75 -13.40
N PHE A 105 13.20 3.05 -13.81
CA PHE A 105 13.25 1.83 -14.61
C PHE A 105 12.30 1.95 -15.81
N PRO A 106 12.74 2.56 -16.94
CA PRO A 106 11.88 2.81 -18.10
C PRO A 106 11.26 1.56 -18.73
N ALA A 107 11.91 0.40 -18.59
CA ALA A 107 11.38 -0.88 -19.07
C ALA A 107 10.17 -1.37 -18.26
N LEU A 108 10.01 -0.89 -17.02
CA LEU A 108 8.96 -1.30 -16.08
C LEU A 108 7.91 -0.20 -15.86
N SER A 109 7.92 0.86 -16.65
CA SER A 109 6.99 1.98 -16.51
C SER A 109 6.97 2.83 -17.78
N SER A 110 6.24 3.95 -17.76
CA SER A 110 6.11 4.87 -18.88
C SER A 110 6.61 6.27 -18.54
N LYS A 111 7.34 6.90 -19.47
CA LYS A 111 7.72 8.31 -19.35
C LYS A 111 6.51 9.26 -19.29
N ALA A 112 5.35 8.83 -19.76
CA ALA A 112 4.11 9.60 -19.62
C ALA A 112 3.71 9.85 -18.16
N LEU A 113 4.28 9.08 -17.22
CA LEU A 113 4.04 9.25 -15.78
C LEU A 113 4.99 10.23 -15.11
N GLU A 114 5.99 10.78 -15.83
CA GLU A 114 6.92 11.78 -15.30
C GLU A 114 6.28 13.16 -15.23
N GLY A 115 6.58 13.93 -14.18
CA GLY A 115 6.12 15.30 -14.01
C GLY A 115 4.61 15.44 -13.80
N GLN A 116 3.92 14.38 -13.43
CA GLN A 116 2.47 14.41 -13.15
C GLN A 116 2.22 14.89 -11.72
N GLU A 117 1.26 15.79 -11.53
CA GLU A 117 0.73 16.11 -10.21
C GLU A 117 -0.25 15.02 -9.80
N ILE A 118 0.00 14.40 -8.64
CA ILE A 118 -0.84 13.34 -8.08
C ILE A 118 -1.25 13.67 -6.66
N TRP A 119 -2.42 13.15 -6.24
CA TRP A 119 -2.99 13.38 -4.91
C TRP A 119 -3.23 12.06 -4.16
N PRO A 120 -2.17 11.35 -3.75
CA PRO A 120 -2.31 10.04 -3.10
C PRO A 120 -2.72 10.14 -1.63
N TYR A 121 -2.53 11.26 -0.98
CA TYR A 121 -2.79 11.42 0.46
C TYR A 121 -2.07 10.37 1.31
N THR A 122 -0.76 10.31 1.15
CA THR A 122 0.15 9.42 1.91
C THR A 122 1.56 9.96 1.86
N ASP A 123 2.36 9.68 2.86
CA ASP A 123 3.82 9.89 2.85
C ASP A 123 4.59 8.58 2.52
N LEU A 124 3.88 7.45 2.42
CA LEU A 124 4.41 6.10 2.22
C LEU A 124 5.34 5.61 3.33
N LEU A 125 5.35 6.28 4.48
CA LEU A 125 6.19 5.94 5.63
C LEU A 125 5.47 5.00 6.60
N LEU A 126 6.25 4.42 7.52
CA LEU A 126 5.75 3.62 8.64
C LEU A 126 5.60 4.54 9.86
N HIS A 127 4.47 4.42 10.54
CA HIS A 127 4.18 5.14 11.79
C HIS A 127 3.72 4.17 12.88
N ASP A 128 4.13 4.42 14.12
CA ASP A 128 3.62 3.69 15.27
C ASP A 128 2.17 4.12 15.56
N MET A 129 1.25 3.22 15.31
CA MET A 129 -0.20 3.46 15.46
C MET A 129 -0.75 3.04 16.82
N GLY A 130 0.12 2.72 17.76
CA GLY A 130 -0.25 2.32 19.12
C GLY A 130 -0.76 0.89 19.25
N ASP A 131 -1.06 0.48 20.48
CA ASP A 131 -1.45 -0.90 20.80
C ASP A 131 -2.82 -1.28 20.22
N GLY A 132 -3.72 -0.31 20.00
CA GLY A 132 -5.05 -0.57 19.45
C GLY A 132 -5.05 -1.15 18.04
N LEU A 133 -4.03 -0.83 17.26
CA LEU A 133 -3.85 -1.34 15.88
C LEU A 133 -2.72 -2.36 15.77
N ALA A 134 -2.06 -2.73 16.88
CA ALA A 134 -0.97 -3.70 16.85
C ALA A 134 -1.48 -5.11 16.53
N ASP A 135 -0.79 -5.80 15.62
CA ASP A 135 -0.96 -7.23 15.36
C ASP A 135 0.14 -8.09 16.00
N ASN A 136 1.14 -7.44 16.61
CA ASN A 136 2.32 -8.05 17.24
C ASN A 136 3.16 -8.92 16.27
N ARG A 137 2.96 -8.79 14.97
CA ARG A 137 3.72 -9.49 13.94
C ARG A 137 4.80 -8.57 13.36
N PRO A 138 6.08 -8.88 13.54
CA PRO A 138 7.14 -8.12 12.88
C PRO A 138 7.14 -8.41 11.36
N ASP A 139 7.45 -7.37 10.58
CA ASP A 139 7.67 -7.48 9.14
C ASP A 139 8.99 -6.80 8.77
N PHE A 140 10.02 -7.59 8.44
CA PHE A 140 11.42 -7.14 8.33
C PHE A 140 11.87 -6.36 9.59
N HIS A 141 12.11 -5.06 9.47
CA HIS A 141 12.51 -4.18 10.58
C HIS A 141 11.32 -3.48 11.26
N ALA A 142 10.13 -3.57 10.70
CA ALA A 142 8.94 -3.03 11.32
C ALA A 142 8.48 -3.93 12.46
N ASN A 143 8.07 -3.34 13.57
CA ASN A 143 7.39 -4.06 14.65
C ASN A 143 5.87 -4.11 14.36
N GLY A 144 5.13 -4.92 15.14
CA GLY A 144 3.69 -5.10 14.93
C GLY A 144 2.81 -3.88 15.24
N ARG A 145 3.38 -2.72 15.60
CA ARG A 145 2.67 -1.46 15.83
C ARG A 145 2.84 -0.47 14.68
N GLN A 146 3.81 -0.74 13.79
CA GLN A 146 4.20 0.18 12.72
C GLN A 146 3.48 -0.18 11.42
N TRP A 147 2.67 0.75 10.95
CA TRP A 147 1.86 0.61 9.75
C TRP A 147 2.23 1.67 8.71
N LYS A 148 2.30 1.25 7.46
CA LYS A 148 2.49 2.19 6.35
C LYS A 148 1.23 3.02 6.17
N THR A 149 1.38 4.34 6.02
CA THR A 149 0.29 5.23 5.63
C THR A 149 -0.27 4.80 4.28
N PRO A 150 -1.50 4.27 4.19
CA PRO A 150 -2.07 3.88 2.91
C PRO A 150 -2.46 5.12 2.09
N PRO A 151 -2.38 5.07 0.75
CA PRO A 151 -2.98 6.09 -0.09
C PRO A 151 -4.50 6.17 0.13
N LEU A 152 -5.05 7.40 0.19
CA LEU A 152 -6.49 7.61 0.34
C LEU A 152 -7.20 7.92 -0.99
N TRP A 153 -6.47 7.98 -2.11
CA TRP A 153 -7.10 8.17 -3.42
C TRP A 153 -8.08 7.01 -3.72
N GLY A 154 -9.23 7.35 -4.26
CA GLY A 154 -10.25 6.36 -4.57
C GLY A 154 -11.01 5.77 -3.38
N ILE A 155 -10.70 6.14 -2.13
CA ILE A 155 -11.31 5.56 -0.92
C ILE A 155 -12.85 5.63 -0.96
N GLY A 156 -13.41 6.71 -1.49
CA GLY A 156 -14.86 6.88 -1.60
C GLY A 156 -15.52 6.00 -2.66
N LEU A 157 -14.75 5.21 -3.43
CA LEU A 157 -15.25 4.24 -4.42
C LEU A 157 -15.24 2.79 -3.89
N ILE A 158 -14.69 2.57 -2.70
CA ILE A 158 -14.63 1.23 -2.10
C ILE A 158 -16.03 0.58 -2.03
N PRO A 159 -17.10 1.27 -1.58
CA PRO A 159 -18.42 0.65 -1.53
C PRO A 159 -18.96 0.23 -2.90
N ASP A 160 -18.64 1.00 -3.96
CA ASP A 160 -19.10 0.69 -5.32
C ASP A 160 -18.43 -0.57 -5.89
N VAL A 161 -17.22 -0.87 -5.43
CA VAL A 161 -16.43 -2.04 -5.90
C VAL A 161 -16.64 -3.25 -5.01
N ASN A 162 -16.63 -3.05 -3.69
CA ASN A 162 -16.57 -4.14 -2.70
C ASN A 162 -17.91 -4.39 -1.97
N ASN A 163 -18.92 -3.55 -2.17
CA ASN A 163 -20.20 -3.57 -1.42
C ASN A 163 -20.03 -3.41 0.10
N HIS A 164 -18.92 -2.84 0.56
CA HIS A 164 -18.66 -2.50 1.96
C HIS A 164 -17.63 -1.36 2.05
N MET A 165 -17.50 -0.74 3.23
CA MET A 165 -16.53 0.31 3.52
C MET A 165 -15.60 -0.12 4.66
N ARG A 166 -15.10 -1.35 4.63
CA ARG A 166 -14.17 -1.85 5.65
C ARG A 166 -12.78 -1.27 5.41
N LEU A 167 -12.21 -0.67 6.45
CA LEU A 167 -10.94 0.05 6.43
C LEU A 167 -10.00 -0.48 7.51
N LEU A 168 -8.78 0.03 7.52
CA LEU A 168 -7.62 -0.43 8.27
C LEU A 168 -7.07 -1.77 7.71
N HIS A 169 -5.93 -2.21 8.25
CA HIS A 169 -5.20 -3.39 7.73
C HIS A 169 -5.97 -4.72 7.86
N ASP A 170 -6.91 -4.78 8.80
CA ASP A 170 -7.70 -5.98 9.10
C ASP A 170 -9.21 -5.80 8.84
N GLY A 171 -9.61 -4.65 8.30
CA GLY A 171 -11.00 -4.38 7.94
C GLY A 171 -11.93 -4.15 9.12
N ARG A 172 -11.40 -3.89 10.33
CA ARG A 172 -12.21 -3.71 11.55
C ARG A 172 -13.10 -2.47 11.52
N ALA A 173 -12.65 -1.41 10.86
CA ALA A 173 -13.43 -0.17 10.77
C ALA A 173 -14.47 -0.26 9.67
N GLU A 174 -15.74 -0.02 9.99
CA GLU A 174 -16.86 -0.09 9.04
C GLU A 174 -17.08 1.22 8.25
N GLY A 175 -16.21 2.21 8.47
CA GLY A 175 -16.27 3.51 7.79
C GLY A 175 -15.11 4.40 8.13
N VAL A 176 -15.08 5.59 7.49
CA VAL A 176 -13.99 6.57 7.63
C VAL A 176 -13.92 7.10 9.07
N GLU A 177 -15.05 7.42 9.68
CA GLU A 177 -15.10 7.93 11.05
C GLU A 177 -14.50 6.92 12.03
N GLU A 178 -14.93 5.67 11.97
CA GLU A 178 -14.41 4.61 12.84
C GLU A 178 -12.91 4.39 12.60
N ALA A 179 -12.47 4.41 11.34
CA ALA A 179 -11.05 4.32 11.02
C ALA A 179 -10.24 5.45 11.69
N ILE A 180 -10.75 6.68 11.70
CA ILE A 180 -10.10 7.81 12.39
C ILE A 180 -10.07 7.57 13.91
N LEU A 181 -11.14 7.06 14.49
CA LEU A 181 -11.22 6.79 15.94
C LEU A 181 -10.23 5.70 16.41
N TRP A 182 -9.87 4.77 15.52
CA TRP A 182 -8.83 3.77 15.78
C TRP A 182 -7.40 4.34 15.74
N HIS A 183 -7.18 5.54 15.22
CA HIS A 183 -5.85 6.15 15.17
C HIS A 183 -5.32 6.38 16.59
N GLY A 184 -4.16 5.77 16.90
CA GLY A 184 -3.45 5.90 18.17
C GLY A 184 -1.97 6.22 17.96
N GLY A 185 -1.14 6.09 18.97
CA GLY A 185 0.29 6.34 18.89
C GLY A 185 0.62 7.71 18.29
N GLU A 186 1.42 7.75 17.23
CA GLU A 186 1.80 9.01 16.55
C GLU A 186 0.59 9.77 15.98
N ALA A 187 -0.50 9.10 15.64
CA ALA A 187 -1.68 9.69 15.05
C ALA A 187 -2.75 10.14 16.09
N GLU A 188 -2.58 9.81 17.37
CA GLU A 188 -3.53 10.16 18.42
C GLU A 188 -3.82 11.67 18.53
N PRO A 189 -2.85 12.58 18.40
CA PRO A 189 -3.14 14.01 18.41
C PRO A 189 -4.10 14.45 17.29
N SER A 190 -4.01 13.85 16.11
CA SER A 190 -4.90 14.13 14.96
C SER A 190 -6.31 13.61 15.20
N LYS A 191 -6.46 12.40 15.76
CA LYS A 191 -7.74 11.87 16.21
C LYS A 191 -8.41 12.81 17.23
N ASN A 192 -7.66 13.26 18.24
CA ASN A 192 -8.20 14.13 19.29
C ASN A 192 -8.68 15.49 18.73
N ARG A 193 -7.97 16.04 17.72
CA ARG A 193 -8.45 17.24 17.01
C ARG A 193 -9.73 16.96 16.23
N PHE A 194 -9.79 15.85 15.51
CA PHE A 194 -11.00 15.44 14.80
C PHE A 194 -12.22 15.38 15.75
N MET A 195 -12.07 14.76 16.91
CA MET A 195 -13.14 14.67 17.92
C MET A 195 -13.55 16.03 18.54
N SER A 196 -12.75 17.08 18.36
CA SER A 196 -13.05 18.41 18.89
C SER A 196 -13.83 19.32 17.92
N PHE A 197 -14.08 18.88 16.70
CA PHE A 197 -14.91 19.60 15.71
C PHE A 197 -16.38 19.32 15.91
#